data_6b816fb1d83fe8c5a4ef501945f276cd
#
_entry.id   6b816fb1d83fe8c5a4ef501945f276cd
#
_cell.length_a   1.000
_cell.length_b   1.000
_cell.length_c   1.000
_cell.angle_alpha   90.00
_cell.angle_beta   90.00
_cell.angle_gamma   90.00
#
_symmetry.space_group_name_H-M   'P 1'
#
loop_
_entity.id
_entity.type
_entity.pdbx_description
1 polymer ?
#
loop_
_entity_poly.entity_id
_entity_poly.type
_entity_poly.pdbx_seq_one_letter_code
_entity_poly.pdbx_strand_id
1 'polypeptide(L)'
;MEERQKVIVYIDGFNFYYGLKTSPWKKYYWIDVVKLMESFLRPDQELVAVKYFSARPTDVGKRKRQDAFFQANKENPKFKLILGKYLKKQIECFKCHNIIRTYEEKESDVRIATQIVADAFKHNCDIAIIVSADSDMIPAVELAKEAQIKVFIYFPPHHFSSNLAVMGNGTPIQMLRYETKFKKAVLPDEIILANGYQLSIPEKWKELRK
;
A
#
# COMPACT_ATOMS: atom_id res chain seq x y z
N MET A 1 17.07 -12.74 25.46
CA MET A 1 16.89 -11.91 24.25
C MET A 1 15.54 -11.23 24.40
N GLU A 2 15.50 -9.90 24.34
CA GLU A 2 14.23 -9.18 24.38
C GLU A 2 13.41 -9.57 23.14
N GLU A 3 12.14 -9.88 23.36
CA GLU A 3 11.21 -10.25 22.28
C GLU A 3 10.97 -9.00 21.41
N ARG A 4 11.20 -9.11 20.08
CA ARG A 4 11.00 -8.00 19.17
C ARG A 4 9.53 -7.68 19.01
N GLN A 5 9.19 -6.40 18.91
CA GLN A 5 7.82 -5.97 18.66
C GLN A 5 7.38 -6.38 17.25
N LYS A 6 6.29 -7.12 17.17
CA LYS A 6 5.70 -7.58 15.91
C LYS A 6 5.02 -6.42 15.19
N VAL A 7 5.41 -6.20 13.94
CA VAL A 7 4.88 -5.12 13.08
C VAL A 7 4.09 -5.69 11.92
N ILE A 8 2.86 -5.22 11.74
CA ILE A 8 2.09 -5.42 10.51
C ILE A 8 1.94 -4.05 9.82
N VAL A 9 2.19 -4.04 8.51
CA VAL A 9 2.03 -2.86 7.66
C VAL A 9 0.79 -3.02 6.79
N TYR A 10 -0.05 -2.00 6.76
CA TYR A 10 -1.26 -1.92 5.93
C TYR A 10 -1.06 -0.84 4.88
N ILE A 11 -0.93 -1.23 3.62
CA ILE A 11 -0.70 -0.30 2.52
C ILE A 11 -2.00 -0.14 1.71
N ASP A 12 -2.53 1.07 1.73
CA ASP A 12 -3.52 1.49 0.75
C ASP A 12 -2.82 1.63 -0.61
N GLY A 13 -3.04 0.65 -1.47
CA GLY A 13 -2.35 0.56 -2.75
C GLY A 13 -2.73 1.69 -3.72
N PHE A 14 -3.92 2.26 -3.60
CA PHE A 14 -4.31 3.43 -4.40
C PHE A 14 -3.60 4.69 -3.93
N ASN A 15 -3.65 5.00 -2.65
CA ASN A 15 -2.92 6.13 -2.08
C ASN A 15 -1.42 6.02 -2.37
N PHE A 16 -0.83 4.83 -2.20
CA PHE A 16 0.58 4.59 -2.48
C PHE A 16 0.91 4.76 -3.98
N TYR A 17 0.13 4.15 -4.88
CA TYR A 17 0.32 4.27 -6.33
C TYR A 17 0.17 5.71 -6.81
N TYR A 18 -0.88 6.41 -6.37
CA TYR A 18 -1.11 7.79 -6.77
C TYR A 18 -0.06 8.74 -6.20
N GLY A 19 0.45 8.46 -5.01
CA GLY A 19 1.58 9.18 -4.43
C GLY A 19 2.86 9.06 -5.29
N LEU A 20 3.11 7.88 -5.86
CA LEU A 20 4.22 7.67 -6.80
C LEU A 20 3.94 8.22 -8.20
N LYS A 21 2.69 8.57 -8.54
CA LYS A 21 2.33 9.04 -9.89
C LYS A 21 2.91 10.41 -10.23
N THR A 22 3.31 11.20 -9.24
CA THR A 22 3.93 12.51 -9.45
C THR A 22 5.39 12.34 -9.90
N SER A 23 5.79 13.05 -10.97
CA SER A 23 7.18 13.05 -11.43
C SER A 23 8.08 13.73 -10.38
N PRO A 24 9.31 13.23 -10.08
CA PRO A 24 10.00 12.09 -10.70
C PRO A 24 9.78 10.72 -10.02
N TRP A 25 8.76 10.57 -9.17
CA TRP A 25 8.54 9.38 -8.35
C TRP A 25 8.04 8.16 -9.12
N LYS A 26 7.52 8.32 -10.34
CA LYS A 26 7.08 7.23 -11.22
C LYS A 26 8.15 6.15 -11.46
N LYS A 27 9.42 6.49 -11.36
CA LYS A 27 10.55 5.56 -11.47
C LYS A 27 10.54 4.45 -10.41
N TYR A 28 9.76 4.63 -9.32
CA TYR A 28 9.61 3.68 -8.21
C TYR A 28 8.36 2.79 -8.32
N TYR A 29 7.67 2.77 -9.46
CA TYR A 29 6.54 1.84 -9.64
C TYR A 29 6.93 0.36 -9.54
N TRP A 30 8.18 0.01 -9.88
CA TRP A 30 8.72 -1.33 -9.79
C TRP A 30 9.57 -1.47 -8.53
N ILE A 31 8.90 -1.68 -7.38
CA ILE A 31 9.51 -1.66 -6.06
C ILE A 31 9.12 -2.90 -5.25
N ASP A 32 10.06 -3.39 -4.45
CA ASP A 32 9.82 -4.36 -3.39
C ASP A 32 9.26 -3.63 -2.17
N VAL A 33 7.96 -3.80 -1.93
CA VAL A 33 7.29 -3.10 -0.83
C VAL A 33 7.66 -3.67 0.53
N VAL A 34 8.00 -4.94 0.62
CA VAL A 34 8.46 -5.56 1.87
C VAL A 34 9.81 -5.00 2.26
N LYS A 35 10.78 -5.02 1.35
CA LYS A 35 12.11 -4.43 1.56
C LYS A 35 12.03 -2.94 1.87
N LEU A 36 11.14 -2.20 1.20
CA LEU A 36 10.89 -0.80 1.51
C LEU A 36 10.45 -0.64 2.95
N MET A 37 9.45 -1.38 3.40
CA MET A 37 8.90 -1.24 4.74
C MET A 37 9.87 -1.74 5.82
N GLU A 38 10.60 -2.82 5.59
CA GLU A 38 11.67 -3.28 6.48
C GLU A 38 12.73 -2.19 6.71
N SER A 39 13.04 -1.38 5.70
CA SER A 39 14.00 -0.28 5.82
C SER A 39 13.57 0.83 6.78
N PHE A 40 12.29 0.93 7.13
CA PHE A 40 11.77 1.90 8.09
C PHE A 40 11.70 1.38 9.52
N LEU A 41 11.86 0.07 9.72
CA LEU A 41 11.76 -0.52 11.05
C LEU A 41 13.01 -0.23 11.91
N ARG A 42 12.80 -0.21 13.21
CA ARG A 42 13.86 -0.11 14.20
C ARG A 42 14.43 -1.51 14.51
N PRO A 43 15.62 -1.60 15.12
CA PRO A 43 16.24 -2.89 15.47
C PRO A 43 15.43 -3.75 16.45
N ASP A 44 14.60 -3.11 17.29
CA ASP A 44 13.69 -3.74 18.25
C ASP A 44 12.36 -4.20 17.63
N GLN A 45 12.19 -4.07 16.31
CA GLN A 45 10.98 -4.38 15.58
C GLN A 45 11.19 -5.53 14.59
N GLU A 46 10.14 -6.34 14.38
CA GLU A 46 10.12 -7.41 13.41
C GLU A 46 8.91 -7.30 12.49
N LEU A 47 9.14 -7.25 11.18
CA LEU A 47 8.06 -7.25 10.20
C LEU A 47 7.43 -8.64 10.10
N VAL A 48 6.16 -8.75 10.47
CA VAL A 48 5.36 -9.97 10.34
C VAL A 48 4.74 -10.06 8.95
N ALA A 49 4.11 -8.98 8.49
CA ALA A 49 3.46 -8.93 7.19
C ALA A 49 3.35 -7.51 6.63
N VAL A 50 3.33 -7.41 5.30
CA VAL A 50 2.87 -6.24 4.55
C VAL A 50 1.57 -6.62 3.85
N LYS A 51 0.45 -6.11 4.33
CA LYS A 51 -0.88 -6.27 3.74
C LYS A 51 -1.13 -5.15 2.74
N TYR A 52 -1.10 -5.49 1.46
CA TYR A 52 -1.26 -4.55 0.36
C TYR A 52 -2.68 -4.64 -0.20
N PHE A 53 -3.43 -3.57 -0.07
CA PHE A 53 -4.83 -3.49 -0.50
C PHE A 53 -4.91 -2.78 -1.85
N SER A 54 -5.65 -3.34 -2.78
CA SER A 54 -5.82 -2.77 -4.12
C SER A 54 -7.04 -3.37 -4.80
N ALA A 55 -7.37 -2.89 -6.01
CA ALA A 55 -8.32 -3.54 -6.88
C ALA A 55 -7.77 -3.64 -8.31
N ARG A 56 -8.25 -4.62 -9.09
CA ARG A 56 -7.76 -4.83 -10.46
C ARG A 56 -8.37 -3.79 -11.41
N PRO A 57 -7.58 -2.97 -12.11
CA PRO A 57 -8.11 -2.02 -13.07
C PRO A 57 -8.78 -2.72 -14.23
N THR A 58 -9.75 -2.05 -14.83
CA THR A 58 -10.48 -2.55 -16.01
C THR A 58 -9.64 -2.43 -17.29
N ASP A 59 -8.74 -1.46 -17.38
CA ASP A 59 -7.79 -1.30 -18.47
C ASP A 59 -6.79 -2.48 -18.51
N VAL A 60 -6.72 -3.17 -19.64
CA VAL A 60 -5.90 -4.37 -19.82
C VAL A 60 -4.41 -4.08 -19.63
N GLY A 61 -3.93 -2.95 -20.16
CA GLY A 61 -2.51 -2.58 -20.04
C GLY A 61 -2.10 -2.24 -18.60
N LYS A 62 -2.96 -1.52 -17.88
CA LYS A 62 -2.75 -1.24 -16.45
C LYS A 62 -2.78 -2.52 -15.63
N ARG A 63 -3.74 -3.42 -15.93
CA ARG A 63 -3.88 -4.72 -15.26
C ARG A 63 -2.61 -5.57 -15.43
N LYS A 64 -2.10 -5.72 -16.65
CA LYS A 64 -0.87 -6.48 -16.91
C LYS A 64 0.33 -5.95 -16.10
N ARG A 65 0.50 -4.62 -16.03
CA ARG A 65 1.58 -4.00 -15.24
C ARG A 65 1.40 -4.22 -13.74
N GLN A 66 0.17 -4.08 -13.26
CA GLN A 66 -0.15 -4.32 -11.85
C GLN A 66 0.03 -5.80 -11.47
N ASP A 67 -0.39 -6.73 -12.36
CA ASP A 67 -0.22 -8.17 -12.14
C ASP A 67 1.29 -8.54 -12.08
N ALA A 68 2.13 -7.94 -12.92
CA ALA A 68 3.58 -8.13 -12.85
C ALA A 68 4.15 -7.64 -11.50
N PHE A 69 3.75 -6.45 -11.05
CA PHE A 69 4.13 -5.93 -9.73
C PHE A 69 3.70 -6.85 -8.60
N PHE A 70 2.48 -7.37 -8.64
CA PHE A 70 1.99 -8.30 -7.62
C PHE A 70 2.75 -9.63 -7.63
N GLN A 71 3.04 -10.17 -8.82
CA GLN A 71 3.82 -11.41 -8.94
C GLN A 71 5.21 -11.24 -8.34
N ALA A 72 5.92 -10.15 -8.68
CA ALA A 72 7.23 -9.86 -8.13
C ALA A 72 7.24 -9.76 -6.59
N ASN A 73 6.25 -9.07 -6.02
CA ASN A 73 6.19 -8.89 -4.56
C ASN A 73 5.71 -10.15 -3.83
N LYS A 74 4.92 -11.03 -4.47
CA LYS A 74 4.46 -12.30 -3.88
C LYS A 74 5.55 -13.32 -3.64
N GLU A 75 6.73 -13.17 -4.26
CA GLU A 75 7.91 -13.99 -3.96
C GLU A 75 8.35 -13.83 -2.50
N ASN A 76 8.05 -12.70 -1.87
CA ASN A 76 8.27 -12.53 -0.45
C ASN A 76 7.05 -13.03 0.35
N PRO A 77 7.21 -14.04 1.24
CA PRO A 77 6.11 -14.62 2.00
C PRO A 77 5.43 -13.65 2.97
N LYS A 78 6.10 -12.54 3.32
CA LYS A 78 5.52 -11.47 4.15
C LYS A 78 4.53 -10.59 3.37
N PHE A 79 4.56 -10.59 2.03
CA PHE A 79 3.63 -9.84 1.20
C PHE A 79 2.27 -10.53 1.12
N LYS A 80 1.22 -9.83 1.54
CA LYS A 80 -0.16 -10.32 1.53
C LYS A 80 -1.03 -9.39 0.68
N LEU A 81 -1.39 -9.83 -0.52
CA LEU A 81 -2.27 -9.08 -1.43
C LEU A 81 -3.74 -9.31 -1.07
N ILE A 82 -4.46 -8.22 -0.84
CA ILE A 82 -5.90 -8.22 -0.56
C ILE A 82 -6.58 -7.36 -1.63
N LEU A 83 -7.44 -7.98 -2.43
CA LEU A 83 -8.10 -7.32 -3.54
C LEU A 83 -9.56 -6.97 -3.19
N GLY A 84 -9.91 -5.70 -3.37
CA GLY A 84 -11.28 -5.22 -3.51
C GLY A 84 -11.85 -5.51 -4.89
N LYS A 85 -12.96 -4.88 -5.21
CA LYS A 85 -13.68 -5.07 -6.47
C LYS A 85 -13.89 -3.74 -7.20
N TYR A 86 -13.94 -3.80 -8.54
CA TYR A 86 -14.48 -2.73 -9.36
C TYR A 86 -15.92 -3.06 -9.75
N LEU A 87 -16.83 -2.15 -9.48
CA LEU A 87 -18.23 -2.24 -9.92
C LEU A 87 -18.48 -1.22 -11.03
N LYS A 88 -19.30 -1.64 -12.01
CA LYS A 88 -19.78 -0.72 -13.04
C LYS A 88 -20.69 0.32 -12.40
N LYS A 89 -20.47 1.59 -12.72
CA LYS A 89 -21.29 2.71 -12.29
C LYS A 89 -21.77 3.49 -13.51
N GLN A 90 -23.02 3.90 -13.47
CA GLN A 90 -23.58 4.84 -14.42
C GLN A 90 -23.85 6.13 -13.69
N ILE A 91 -23.39 7.24 -14.25
CA ILE A 91 -23.60 8.59 -13.73
C ILE A 91 -24.36 9.34 -14.79
N GLU A 92 -25.58 9.78 -14.47
CA GLU A 92 -26.35 10.65 -15.34
C GLU A 92 -26.00 12.11 -15.04
N CYS A 93 -25.72 12.88 -16.09
CA CYS A 93 -25.48 14.31 -15.97
C CYS A 93 -26.82 15.05 -15.75
N PHE A 94 -26.95 15.72 -14.63
CA PHE A 94 -28.20 16.47 -14.31
C PHE A 94 -28.55 17.58 -15.30
N LYS A 95 -27.59 18.08 -16.09
CA LYS A 95 -27.82 19.17 -17.06
C LYS A 95 -28.19 18.67 -18.45
N CYS A 96 -27.58 17.58 -18.92
CA CYS A 96 -27.75 17.12 -20.31
C CYS A 96 -28.26 15.67 -20.41
N HIS A 97 -28.56 15.03 -19.28
CA HIS A 97 -29.02 13.64 -19.19
C HIS A 97 -28.11 12.61 -19.88
N ASN A 98 -26.87 13.01 -20.21
CA ASN A 98 -25.90 12.07 -20.77
C ASN A 98 -25.47 11.07 -19.71
N ILE A 99 -25.46 9.78 -20.09
CA ILE A 99 -25.06 8.68 -19.21
C ILE A 99 -23.59 8.37 -19.42
N ILE A 100 -22.78 8.67 -18.39
CA ILE A 100 -21.36 8.32 -18.32
C ILE A 100 -21.25 6.94 -17.68
N ARG A 101 -20.74 5.96 -18.42
CA ARG A 101 -20.43 4.63 -17.90
C ARG A 101 -19.00 4.64 -17.37
N THR A 102 -18.84 4.39 -16.08
CA THR A 102 -17.55 4.36 -15.40
C THR A 102 -17.45 3.14 -14.49
N TYR A 103 -16.33 3.04 -13.79
CA TYR A 103 -16.12 2.01 -12.79
C TYR A 103 -15.74 2.70 -11.48
N GLU A 104 -16.30 2.24 -10.39
CA GLU A 104 -15.97 2.67 -9.04
C GLU A 104 -15.31 1.52 -8.30
N GLU A 105 -14.22 1.83 -7.64
CA GLU A 105 -13.60 0.88 -6.72
C GLU A 105 -14.45 0.80 -5.45
N LYS A 106 -14.62 -0.41 -4.96
CA LYS A 106 -15.39 -0.71 -3.76
C LYS A 106 -14.64 -1.70 -2.87
N GLU A 107 -14.94 -1.64 -1.61
CA GLU A 107 -14.49 -2.56 -0.56
C GLU A 107 -13.05 -2.33 -0.06
N SER A 108 -12.13 -1.61 -0.74
CA SER A 108 -10.73 -1.51 -0.29
C SER A 108 -10.63 -0.87 1.08
N ASP A 109 -11.24 0.30 1.28
CA ASP A 109 -11.14 1.04 2.54
C ASP A 109 -11.79 0.26 3.69
N VAL A 110 -12.96 -0.35 3.43
CA VAL A 110 -13.62 -1.22 4.39
C VAL A 110 -12.74 -2.43 4.74
N ARG A 111 -12.07 -3.03 3.74
CA ARG A 111 -11.15 -4.17 3.97
C ARG A 111 -9.92 -3.76 4.76
N ILE A 112 -9.34 -2.59 4.49
CA ILE A 112 -8.21 -2.06 5.27
C ILE A 112 -8.65 -1.88 6.72
N ALA A 113 -9.72 -1.10 6.94
CA ALA A 113 -10.23 -0.79 8.26
C ALA A 113 -10.57 -2.06 9.07
N THR A 114 -11.34 -2.98 8.48
CA THR A 114 -11.71 -4.22 9.14
C THR A 114 -10.51 -5.13 9.44
N GLN A 115 -9.51 -5.14 8.56
CA GLN A 115 -8.32 -5.95 8.77
C GLN A 115 -7.42 -5.38 9.88
N ILE A 116 -7.29 -4.04 9.97
CA ILE A 116 -6.57 -3.38 11.06
C ILE A 116 -7.22 -3.75 12.40
N VAL A 117 -8.54 -3.59 12.51
CA VAL A 117 -9.29 -3.89 13.72
C VAL A 117 -9.19 -5.37 14.09
N ALA A 118 -9.38 -6.27 13.10
CA ALA A 118 -9.32 -7.70 13.34
C ALA A 118 -7.94 -8.16 13.85
N ASP A 119 -6.84 -7.63 13.28
CA ASP A 119 -5.50 -7.96 13.72
C ASP A 119 -5.19 -7.38 15.12
N ALA A 120 -5.69 -6.18 15.41
CA ALA A 120 -5.52 -5.54 16.70
C ALA A 120 -6.17 -6.36 17.82
N PHE A 121 -7.46 -6.70 17.70
CA PHE A 121 -8.18 -7.47 18.70
C PHE A 121 -7.72 -8.94 18.81
N LYS A 122 -7.09 -9.48 17.79
CA LYS A 122 -6.45 -10.82 17.82
C LYS A 122 -5.01 -10.79 18.33
N HIS A 123 -4.47 -9.60 18.63
CA HIS A 123 -3.08 -9.40 19.03
C HIS A 123 -2.08 -10.04 18.04
N ASN A 124 -2.37 -9.93 16.73
CA ASN A 124 -1.49 -10.43 15.68
C ASN A 124 -0.23 -9.58 15.51
N CYS A 125 -0.20 -8.36 16.06
CA CYS A 125 0.94 -7.46 16.09
C CYS A 125 0.91 -6.59 17.34
N ASP A 126 2.07 -6.01 17.68
CA ASP A 126 2.21 -4.98 18.73
C ASP A 126 2.13 -3.57 18.12
N ILE A 127 2.46 -3.49 16.83
CA ILE A 127 2.53 -2.25 16.07
C ILE A 127 1.82 -2.42 14.73
N ALA A 128 0.91 -1.50 14.43
CA ALA A 128 0.29 -1.32 13.13
C ALA A 128 0.90 -0.09 12.44
N ILE A 129 1.45 -0.25 11.23
CA ILE A 129 1.87 0.87 10.37
C ILE A 129 0.85 1.02 9.26
N ILE A 130 0.21 2.18 9.16
CA ILE A 130 -0.78 2.49 8.14
C ILE A 130 -0.15 3.40 7.10
N VAL A 131 -0.09 2.95 5.85
CA VAL A 131 0.45 3.70 4.70
C VAL A 131 -0.71 4.20 3.86
N SER A 132 -1.27 5.33 4.26
CA SER A 132 -2.38 6.02 3.59
C SER A 132 -2.43 7.49 4.02
N ALA A 133 -3.15 8.32 3.26
CA ALA A 133 -3.54 9.67 3.65
C ALA A 133 -5.07 9.82 3.71
N ASP A 134 -5.78 8.70 3.70
CA ASP A 134 -7.23 8.69 3.78
C ASP A 134 -7.68 8.80 5.24
N SER A 135 -8.46 9.85 5.54
CA SER A 135 -9.02 10.08 6.88
C SER A 135 -10.11 9.07 7.26
N ASP A 136 -10.67 8.32 6.31
CA ASP A 136 -11.65 7.28 6.60
C ASP A 136 -11.05 6.10 7.39
N MET A 137 -9.72 6.06 7.53
CA MET A 137 -9.02 5.11 8.40
C MET A 137 -9.07 5.49 9.90
N ILE A 138 -9.49 6.71 10.26
CA ILE A 138 -9.49 7.20 11.65
C ILE A 138 -10.23 6.26 12.60
N PRO A 139 -11.46 5.79 12.32
CA PRO A 139 -12.17 4.88 13.23
C PRO A 139 -11.42 3.57 13.47
N ALA A 140 -10.73 3.04 12.46
CA ALA A 140 -9.94 1.83 12.61
C ALA A 140 -8.68 2.05 13.46
N VAL A 141 -8.07 3.24 13.36
CA VAL A 141 -6.94 3.64 14.23
C VAL A 141 -7.38 3.74 15.67
N GLU A 142 -8.52 4.35 15.96
CA GLU A 142 -9.08 4.48 17.30
C GLU A 142 -9.30 3.10 17.93
N LEU A 143 -10.01 2.21 17.24
CA LEU A 143 -10.25 0.84 17.70
C LEU A 143 -8.98 0.03 17.91
N ALA A 144 -7.98 0.19 17.04
CA ALA A 144 -6.69 -0.49 17.22
C ALA A 144 -5.96 0.00 18.48
N LYS A 145 -6.04 1.31 18.78
CA LYS A 145 -5.47 1.87 20.02
C LYS A 145 -6.23 1.42 21.27
N GLU A 146 -7.55 1.28 21.20
CA GLU A 146 -8.35 0.67 22.27
C GLU A 146 -7.90 -0.77 22.56
N ALA A 147 -7.54 -1.53 21.52
CA ALA A 147 -6.94 -2.87 21.64
C ALA A 147 -5.46 -2.85 22.06
N GLN A 148 -4.95 -1.69 22.54
CA GLN A 148 -3.58 -1.49 23.04
C GLN A 148 -2.48 -1.68 21.99
N ILE A 149 -2.81 -1.57 20.70
CA ILE A 149 -1.84 -1.62 19.60
C ILE A 149 -1.28 -0.22 19.34
N LYS A 150 0.05 -0.12 19.18
CA LYS A 150 0.68 1.14 18.74
C LYS A 150 0.45 1.35 17.26
N VAL A 151 -0.10 2.49 16.87
CA VAL A 151 -0.39 2.80 15.47
C VAL A 151 0.51 3.92 14.98
N PHE A 152 1.26 3.69 13.88
CA PHE A 152 2.06 4.71 13.21
C PHE A 152 1.52 5.01 11.82
N ILE A 153 1.47 6.30 11.47
CA ILE A 153 0.96 6.77 10.18
C ILE A 153 2.13 7.13 9.28
N TYR A 154 2.16 6.53 8.09
CA TYR A 154 3.14 6.81 7.05
C TYR A 154 2.41 7.38 5.82
N PHE A 155 2.73 8.60 5.46
CA PHE A 155 2.15 9.23 4.30
C PHE A 155 2.92 8.86 3.03
N PRO A 156 2.25 8.30 2.01
CA PRO A 156 2.86 8.12 0.69
C PRO A 156 3.41 9.45 0.13
N PRO A 157 4.37 9.41 -0.81
CA PRO A 157 4.87 10.62 -1.44
C PRO A 157 3.71 11.49 -1.95
N HIS A 158 3.80 12.81 -1.75
CA HIS A 158 2.83 13.82 -2.19
C HIS A 158 1.41 13.71 -1.60
N HIS A 159 1.16 12.81 -0.66
CA HIS A 159 -0.10 12.71 0.05
C HIS A 159 0.09 13.06 1.52
N PHE A 160 -0.91 13.73 2.10
CA PHE A 160 -0.92 14.10 3.52
C PHE A 160 -2.36 14.34 3.99
N SER A 161 -2.64 13.99 5.22
CA SER A 161 -3.90 14.28 5.91
C SER A 161 -3.60 14.77 7.32
N SER A 162 -3.97 16.02 7.62
CA SER A 162 -3.78 16.61 8.96
C SER A 162 -4.58 15.87 10.02
N ASN A 163 -5.81 15.44 9.68
CA ASN A 163 -6.68 14.72 10.60
C ASN A 163 -6.11 13.35 10.95
N LEU A 164 -5.59 12.60 9.95
CA LEU A 164 -4.99 11.30 10.19
C LEU A 164 -3.62 11.42 10.91
N ALA A 165 -2.88 12.50 10.65
CA ALA A 165 -1.55 12.73 11.23
C ALA A 165 -1.54 12.74 12.77
N VAL A 166 -2.59 13.29 13.38
CA VAL A 166 -2.70 13.42 14.84
C VAL A 166 -3.20 12.15 15.52
N MET A 167 -3.66 11.17 14.76
CA MET A 167 -4.23 9.93 15.29
C MET A 167 -3.18 8.89 15.66
N GLY A 168 -1.99 8.94 15.03
CA GLY A 168 -0.91 7.98 15.26
C GLY A 168 -0.17 8.17 16.58
N ASN A 169 0.59 7.17 16.97
CA ASN A 169 1.55 7.24 18.08
C ASN A 169 2.85 7.90 17.60
N GLY A 170 3.08 9.13 18.02
CA GLY A 170 4.28 9.91 17.65
C GLY A 170 4.18 10.63 16.31
N THR A 171 5.31 11.13 15.83
CA THR A 171 5.37 11.93 14.60
C THR A 171 5.13 11.07 13.36
N PRO A 172 4.19 11.45 12.48
CA PRO A 172 3.94 10.70 11.26
C PRO A 172 5.14 10.77 10.30
N ILE A 173 5.36 9.69 9.56
CA ILE A 173 6.44 9.62 8.56
C ILE A 173 5.92 10.11 7.21
N GLN A 174 6.53 11.15 6.68
CA GLN A 174 6.33 11.57 5.29
C GLN A 174 7.34 10.84 4.40
N MET A 175 6.91 9.80 3.69
CA MET A 175 7.80 8.93 2.90
C MET A 175 8.54 9.69 1.79
N LEU A 176 8.00 10.83 1.34
CA LEU A 176 8.65 11.75 0.39
C LEU A 176 10.08 12.15 0.83
N ARG A 177 10.34 12.27 2.13
CA ARG A 177 11.64 12.66 2.68
C ARG A 177 12.68 11.54 2.67
N TYR A 178 12.30 10.33 2.28
CA TYR A 178 13.14 9.12 2.39
C TYR A 178 13.39 8.45 1.03
N GLU A 179 13.63 9.25 -0.03
CA GLU A 179 13.85 8.74 -1.38
C GLU A 179 14.95 7.67 -1.47
N THR A 180 15.98 7.77 -0.64
CA THR A 180 17.07 6.79 -0.58
C THR A 180 16.60 5.38 -0.21
N LYS A 181 15.54 5.26 0.61
CA LYS A 181 14.93 3.96 0.95
C LYS A 181 14.22 3.37 -0.26
N PHE A 182 13.52 4.20 -1.04
CA PHE A 182 12.89 3.78 -2.29
C PHE A 182 13.93 3.30 -3.30
N LYS A 183 15.04 4.05 -3.48
CA LYS A 183 16.14 3.66 -4.37
C LYS A 183 16.68 2.27 -4.03
N LYS A 184 16.88 1.97 -2.75
CA LYS A 184 17.41 0.70 -2.27
C LYS A 184 16.39 -0.46 -2.39
N ALA A 185 15.11 -0.16 -2.47
CA ALA A 185 14.03 -1.13 -2.56
C ALA A 185 13.55 -1.37 -4.00
N VAL A 186 14.14 -0.73 -5.00
CA VAL A 186 13.82 -1.00 -6.41
C VAL A 186 14.11 -2.47 -6.73
N LEU A 187 13.14 -3.12 -7.38
CA LEU A 187 13.29 -4.48 -7.86
C LEU A 187 14.24 -4.53 -9.09
N PRO A 188 14.99 -5.62 -9.30
CA PRO A 188 15.77 -5.81 -10.52
C PRO A 188 14.84 -5.84 -11.75
N ASP A 189 15.42 -5.55 -12.92
CA ASP A 189 14.67 -5.53 -14.18
C ASP A 189 14.13 -6.91 -14.56
N GLU A 190 14.80 -7.96 -14.11
CA GLU A 190 14.41 -9.36 -14.32
C GLU A 190 14.42 -10.10 -12.98
N ILE A 191 13.39 -10.90 -12.74
CA ILE A 191 13.20 -11.70 -11.52
C ILE A 191 12.85 -13.11 -11.96
N ILE A 192 13.53 -14.10 -11.41
CA ILE A 192 13.15 -15.50 -11.58
C ILE A 192 12.20 -15.85 -10.43
N LEU A 193 10.94 -16.14 -10.77
CA LEU A 193 9.94 -16.55 -9.80
C LEU A 193 10.18 -17.98 -9.31
N ALA A 194 9.60 -18.35 -8.18
CA ALA A 194 9.73 -19.69 -7.58
C ALA A 194 9.36 -20.84 -8.53
N ASN A 195 8.47 -20.61 -9.50
CA ASN A 195 8.09 -21.56 -10.53
C ASN A 195 9.02 -21.60 -11.75
N GLY A 196 10.14 -20.89 -11.71
CA GLY A 196 11.11 -20.80 -12.80
C GLY A 196 10.76 -19.81 -13.92
N TYR A 197 9.61 -19.10 -13.83
CA TYR A 197 9.23 -18.11 -14.82
C TYR A 197 10.08 -16.84 -14.67
N GLN A 198 10.63 -16.35 -15.77
CA GLN A 198 11.37 -15.08 -15.82
C GLN A 198 10.39 -13.93 -16.01
N LEU A 199 10.21 -13.16 -14.93
CA LEU A 199 9.37 -11.97 -14.91
C LEU A 199 10.21 -10.73 -15.16
N SER A 200 9.86 -9.95 -16.17
CA SER A 200 10.55 -8.69 -16.49
C SER A 200 9.73 -7.47 -16.04
N ILE A 201 10.43 -6.39 -15.72
CA ILE A 201 9.80 -5.09 -15.48
C ILE A 201 8.94 -4.71 -16.69
N PRO A 202 7.71 -4.22 -16.50
CA PRO A 202 6.91 -3.72 -17.61
C PRO A 202 7.63 -2.59 -18.38
N GLU A 203 7.73 -2.69 -19.71
CA GLU A 203 8.50 -1.75 -20.54
C GLU A 203 8.18 -0.29 -20.26
N LYS A 204 6.88 0.03 -20.16
CA LYS A 204 6.42 1.38 -19.81
C LYS A 204 6.98 1.91 -18.48
N TRP A 205 7.34 1.06 -17.53
CA TRP A 205 7.93 1.45 -16.26
C TRP A 205 9.45 1.50 -16.32
N LYS A 206 10.06 0.67 -17.18
CA LYS A 206 11.49 0.72 -17.49
C LYS A 206 11.88 2.06 -18.11
N GLU A 207 11.06 2.56 -19.04
CA GLU A 207 11.26 3.89 -19.66
C GLU A 207 11.25 5.04 -18.66
N LEU A 208 10.50 4.93 -17.55
CA LEU A 208 10.41 5.97 -16.53
C LEU A 208 11.64 6.05 -15.61
N ARG A 209 12.58 5.13 -15.73
CA ARG A 209 13.84 5.10 -14.98
C ARG A 209 15.00 5.82 -15.71
N LYS A 210 14.82 6.10 -17.00
CA LYS A 210 15.74 6.89 -17.81
C LYS A 210 15.58 8.37 -17.50
#